data_b1e9c7137f38720acf10f2f39575c16d
#
_entry.id   b1e9c7137f38720acf10f2f39575c16d
#
_cell.length_a   1.000
_cell.length_b   1.000
_cell.length_c   1.000
_cell.angle_alpha   90.00
_cell.angle_beta   90.00
_cell.angle_gamma   90.00
#
_symmetry.space_group_name_H-M   'P 1'
#
loop_
_entity.id
_entity.type
_entity.pdbx_description
1 polymer ?
#
loop_
_entity_poly.entity_id
_entity_poly.type
_entity_poly.pdbx_seq_one_letter_code
_entity_poly.pdbx_strand_id
1 'polypeptide(L)'
;MSERLAQSLLLVGLILLLGKGAQAETPQDPIYVKTSNGWNAAYAHGNEYAEFRVIGNGAKLQDAYHILLQKGVGMMVSFVDKKELQNDRDLLSAHAQWEIDYWHQHASRVESNAREDLTGIRKDVKVTEVKVYNDKGAQMSSYLIGLAARDGVFALSVSPAKKDVDPLVKELVSSFKLVPRKLDAEEAKRLSSETKAQR
;
A
#
# COMPACT_ATOMS: atom_id res chain seq x y z
N MET A 1 -3.08 -9.08 -28.17
CA MET A 1 -2.83 -8.32 -26.93
C MET A 1 -3.06 -9.30 -25.78
N SER A 2 -2.02 -9.60 -24.99
CA SER A 2 -2.10 -10.69 -24.03
C SER A 2 -2.96 -10.31 -22.83
N GLU A 3 -3.74 -11.28 -22.33
CA GLU A 3 -4.63 -11.14 -21.15
C GLU A 3 -3.91 -10.56 -19.92
N ARG A 4 -2.60 -10.70 -19.84
CA ARG A 4 -1.77 -10.15 -18.74
C ARG A 4 -1.71 -8.62 -18.72
N LEU A 5 -1.80 -7.95 -19.87
CA LEU A 5 -1.86 -6.49 -19.96
C LEU A 5 -3.21 -5.94 -19.51
N ALA A 6 -4.29 -6.69 -19.78
CA ALA A 6 -5.64 -6.30 -19.35
C ALA A 6 -5.82 -6.37 -17.83
N GLN A 7 -5.20 -7.34 -17.17
CA GLN A 7 -5.25 -7.48 -15.71
C GLN A 7 -4.48 -6.37 -14.97
N SER A 8 -3.35 -5.93 -15.51
CA SER A 8 -2.59 -4.80 -14.95
C SER A 8 -3.30 -3.46 -15.16
N LEU A 9 -4.01 -3.28 -16.27
CA LEU A 9 -4.77 -2.07 -16.59
C LEU A 9 -6.06 -1.94 -15.75
N LEU A 10 -6.67 -3.06 -15.34
CA LEU A 10 -7.85 -3.05 -14.48
C LEU A 10 -7.51 -2.57 -13.05
N LEU A 11 -6.32 -2.90 -12.54
CA LEU A 11 -5.86 -2.44 -11.24
C LEU A 11 -5.58 -0.93 -11.24
N VAL A 12 -5.03 -0.39 -12.34
CA VAL A 12 -4.69 1.03 -12.49
C VAL A 12 -5.94 1.89 -12.75
N GLY A 13 -6.91 1.38 -13.52
CA GLY A 13 -8.11 2.14 -13.88
C GLY A 13 -9.10 2.36 -12.74
N LEU A 14 -9.06 1.52 -11.71
CA LEU A 14 -10.04 1.52 -10.63
C LEU A 14 -9.74 2.54 -9.52
N ILE A 15 -8.49 2.97 -9.40
CA ILE A 15 -8.02 3.88 -8.34
C ILE A 15 -8.32 5.35 -8.67
N LEU A 16 -8.55 5.69 -9.94
CA LEU A 16 -8.82 7.07 -10.38
C LEU A 16 -10.23 7.59 -10.03
N LEU A 17 -11.12 6.78 -9.48
CA LEU A 17 -12.51 7.17 -9.19
C LEU A 17 -12.76 7.61 -7.73
N LEU A 18 -11.79 7.49 -6.82
CA LEU A 18 -11.97 7.79 -5.39
C LEU A 18 -11.74 9.27 -5.00
N GLY A 19 -11.56 10.17 -5.93
CA GLY A 19 -11.14 11.55 -5.64
C GLY A 19 -12.13 12.66 -5.97
N LYS A 20 -13.38 12.66 -5.46
CA LYS A 20 -14.20 13.88 -5.50
C LYS A 20 -15.00 14.04 -4.21
N GLY A 21 -14.47 14.85 -3.29
CA GLY A 21 -15.30 15.45 -2.26
C GLY A 21 -14.67 15.59 -0.87
N ALA A 22 -13.63 16.35 -0.74
CA ALA A 22 -13.27 17.20 0.41
C ALA A 22 -11.98 17.91 0.01
N GLN A 23 -11.81 19.18 0.37
CA GLN A 23 -10.50 19.82 0.34
C GLN A 23 -9.63 19.19 1.45
N ALA A 24 -9.20 17.95 1.23
CA ALA A 24 -8.11 17.36 1.97
C ALA A 24 -6.83 18.06 1.53
N GLU A 25 -5.98 18.42 2.48
CA GLU A 25 -4.60 18.81 2.18
C GLU A 25 -4.06 17.88 1.12
N THR A 26 -3.51 18.44 0.04
CA THR A 26 -3.00 17.66 -1.10
C THR A 26 -2.06 16.59 -0.54
N PRO A 27 -2.35 15.28 -0.75
CA PRO A 27 -1.46 14.23 -0.28
C PRO A 27 -0.07 14.51 -0.83
N GLN A 28 0.93 14.59 0.03
CA GLN A 28 2.30 14.72 -0.44
C GLN A 28 2.70 13.39 -1.05
N ASP A 29 3.24 13.41 -2.27
CA ASP A 29 3.72 12.20 -2.91
C ASP A 29 4.74 11.48 -2.00
N PRO A 30 4.70 10.15 -1.94
CA PRO A 30 5.71 9.38 -1.23
C PRO A 30 7.12 9.71 -1.72
N ILE A 31 8.05 9.83 -0.80
CA ILE A 31 9.47 10.09 -1.07
C ILE A 31 10.21 8.76 -1.06
N TYR A 32 11.02 8.52 -2.09
CA TYR A 32 11.81 7.30 -2.22
C TYR A 32 13.30 7.63 -2.30
N VAL A 33 14.10 6.96 -1.47
CA VAL A 33 15.56 7.07 -1.46
C VAL A 33 16.14 5.71 -1.84
N LYS A 34 16.87 5.67 -2.96
CA LYS A 34 17.53 4.46 -3.44
C LYS A 34 18.64 4.03 -2.49
N THR A 35 18.71 2.74 -2.22
CA THR A 35 19.77 2.11 -1.42
C THR A 35 20.47 1.03 -2.23
N SER A 36 21.55 0.48 -1.71
CA SER A 36 22.25 -0.65 -2.34
C SER A 36 21.35 -1.89 -2.54
N ASN A 37 20.30 -2.04 -1.73
CA ASN A 37 19.46 -3.24 -1.68
C ASN A 37 17.98 -2.99 -2.02
N GLY A 38 17.65 -1.80 -2.57
CA GLY A 38 16.27 -1.45 -2.89
C GLY A 38 15.98 0.03 -2.61
N TRP A 39 14.91 0.31 -1.88
CA TRP A 39 14.44 1.67 -1.60
C TRP A 39 14.01 1.82 -0.15
N ASN A 40 14.34 2.96 0.46
CA ASN A 40 13.65 3.46 1.63
C ASN A 40 12.55 4.40 1.16
N ALA A 41 11.36 4.28 1.74
CA ALA A 41 10.21 5.09 1.40
C ALA A 41 9.66 5.79 2.65
N ALA A 42 9.20 7.02 2.48
CA ALA A 42 8.44 7.76 3.47
C ALA A 42 7.21 8.35 2.81
N TYR A 43 6.04 8.07 3.37
CA TYR A 43 4.77 8.61 2.92
C TYR A 43 4.18 9.50 4.00
N ALA A 44 3.94 10.77 3.66
CA ALA A 44 3.41 11.76 4.57
C ALA A 44 1.88 11.88 4.43
N HIS A 45 1.19 11.97 5.56
CA HIS A 45 -0.20 12.43 5.63
C HIS A 45 -0.40 13.28 6.87
N GLY A 46 -0.84 14.53 6.70
CA GLY A 46 -0.94 15.48 7.81
C GLY A 46 0.40 15.69 8.51
N ASN A 47 0.46 15.37 9.80
CA ASN A 47 1.67 15.48 10.63
C ASN A 47 2.35 14.12 10.89
N GLU A 48 1.94 13.06 10.22
CA GLU A 48 2.46 11.71 10.39
C GLU A 48 3.15 11.22 9.13
N TYR A 49 4.16 10.39 9.32
CA TYR A 49 4.91 9.75 8.25
C TYR A 49 4.93 8.26 8.49
N ALA A 50 4.63 7.50 7.46
CA ALA A 50 4.89 6.06 7.44
C ALA A 50 6.19 5.81 6.67
N GLU A 51 7.17 5.19 7.33
CA GLU A 51 8.40 4.73 6.69
C GLU A 51 8.33 3.23 6.46
N PHE A 52 8.85 2.76 5.32
CA PHE A 52 8.99 1.35 4.99
C PHE A 52 10.17 1.13 4.04
N ARG A 53 10.64 -0.11 3.98
CA ARG A 53 11.71 -0.52 3.05
C ARG A 53 11.18 -1.46 2.00
N VAL A 54 11.56 -1.19 0.76
CA VAL A 54 11.35 -2.09 -0.36
C VAL A 54 12.67 -2.74 -0.69
N ILE A 55 12.79 -4.03 -0.41
CA ILE A 55 14.02 -4.79 -0.66
C ILE A 55 13.96 -5.44 -2.03
N GLY A 56 15.08 -5.39 -2.73
CA GLY A 56 15.30 -6.04 -4.01
C GLY A 56 15.89 -5.11 -5.06
N ASN A 57 17.03 -5.50 -5.60
CA ASN A 57 17.75 -4.74 -6.64
C ASN A 57 16.95 -4.54 -7.93
N GLY A 58 15.85 -5.28 -8.12
CA GLY A 58 14.97 -5.18 -9.28
C GLY A 58 13.72 -4.31 -9.07
N ALA A 59 13.53 -3.73 -7.89
CA ALA A 59 12.36 -2.87 -7.63
C ALA A 59 12.47 -1.57 -8.44
N LYS A 60 11.37 -1.20 -9.10
CA LYS A 60 11.27 0.00 -9.96
C LYS A 60 10.06 0.82 -9.56
N LEU A 61 10.23 2.13 -9.39
CA LEU A 61 9.13 3.05 -9.25
C LEU A 61 8.42 3.18 -10.60
N GLN A 62 7.12 2.95 -10.64
CA GLN A 62 6.30 3.21 -11.82
C GLN A 62 5.76 4.65 -11.79
N ASP A 63 5.31 5.08 -10.62
CA ASP A 63 4.90 6.45 -10.29
C ASP A 63 5.06 6.68 -8.78
N ALA A 64 4.49 7.76 -8.26
CA ALA A 64 4.60 8.11 -6.83
C ALA A 64 4.00 7.06 -5.89
N TYR A 65 2.99 6.31 -6.34
CA TYR A 65 2.24 5.37 -5.50
C TYR A 65 2.43 3.91 -5.88
N HIS A 66 2.99 3.62 -7.06
CA HIS A 66 3.12 2.27 -7.58
C HIS A 66 4.58 1.87 -7.75
N ILE A 67 4.92 0.74 -7.16
CA ILE A 67 6.24 0.13 -7.21
C ILE A 67 6.12 -1.25 -7.85
N LEU A 68 6.84 -1.47 -8.92
CA LEU A 68 7.02 -2.81 -9.45
C LEU A 68 8.16 -3.47 -8.68
N LEU A 69 7.82 -4.50 -7.93
CA LEU A 69 8.75 -5.36 -7.23
C LEU A 69 9.30 -6.44 -8.18
N GLN A 70 10.10 -7.36 -7.65
CA GLN A 70 10.63 -8.44 -8.50
C GLN A 70 9.52 -9.39 -8.98
N LYS A 71 9.75 -10.06 -10.12
CA LYS A 71 8.90 -11.16 -10.64
C LYS A 71 7.44 -10.80 -10.92
N GLY A 72 7.17 -9.56 -11.28
CA GLY A 72 5.80 -9.13 -11.61
C GLY A 72 4.90 -8.94 -10.40
N VAL A 73 5.47 -8.78 -9.23
CA VAL A 73 4.75 -8.34 -8.02
C VAL A 73 4.69 -6.83 -8.02
N GLY A 74 3.49 -6.27 -7.93
CA GLY A 74 3.26 -4.84 -7.77
C GLY A 74 2.96 -4.49 -6.32
N MET A 75 3.32 -3.30 -5.91
CA MET A 75 2.93 -2.71 -4.64
C MET A 75 2.34 -1.33 -4.89
N MET A 76 1.27 -1.02 -4.17
CA MET A 76 0.66 0.30 -4.13
C MET A 76 0.71 0.83 -2.71
N VAL A 77 0.92 2.14 -2.59
CA VAL A 77 0.91 2.88 -1.32
C VAL A 77 -0.32 3.77 -1.27
N SER A 78 -1.03 3.78 -0.16
CA SER A 78 -2.20 4.65 0.04
C SER A 78 -2.35 5.08 1.50
N PHE A 79 -3.24 6.05 1.73
CA PHE A 79 -3.73 6.43 3.04
C PHE A 79 -5.25 6.51 3.00
N VAL A 80 -5.90 5.95 4.01
CA VAL A 80 -7.36 6.02 4.18
C VAL A 80 -7.65 6.79 5.47
N ASP A 81 -8.34 7.92 5.34
CA ASP A 81 -8.75 8.75 6.48
C ASP A 81 -9.75 7.98 7.34
N LYS A 82 -9.62 8.07 8.67
CA LYS A 82 -10.56 7.43 9.61
C LYS A 82 -12.02 7.85 9.42
N LYS A 83 -12.26 9.04 8.83
CA LYS A 83 -13.63 9.49 8.51
C LYS A 83 -14.32 8.62 7.46
N GLU A 84 -13.54 7.92 6.63
CA GLU A 84 -14.06 6.97 5.64
C GLU A 84 -14.30 5.59 6.26
N LEU A 85 -13.74 5.34 7.45
CA LEU A 85 -13.83 4.08 8.15
C LEU A 85 -14.99 4.12 9.15
N GLN A 86 -15.83 3.09 9.16
CA GLN A 86 -17.04 3.04 10.02
C GLN A 86 -16.74 2.76 11.51
N ASN A 87 -15.50 2.37 11.84
CA ASN A 87 -15.10 2.01 13.20
C ASN A 87 -13.76 2.66 13.55
N ASP A 88 -13.78 3.63 14.45
CA ASP A 88 -12.62 4.36 14.93
C ASP A 88 -11.86 3.69 16.09
N ARG A 89 -12.43 2.63 16.68
CA ARG A 89 -11.80 1.89 17.80
C ARG A 89 -10.76 0.87 17.31
N ASP A 90 -10.98 0.30 16.14
CA ASP A 90 -10.06 -0.64 15.50
C ASP A 90 -9.90 -0.26 14.01
N LEU A 91 -9.07 0.74 13.78
CA LEU A 91 -8.83 1.29 12.45
C LEU A 91 -8.30 0.24 11.46
N LEU A 92 -7.48 -0.71 11.92
CA LEU A 92 -6.90 -1.73 11.06
C LEU A 92 -7.97 -2.73 10.58
N SER A 93 -8.86 -3.14 11.47
CA SER A 93 -9.98 -4.01 11.08
C SER A 93 -11.00 -3.25 10.23
N ALA A 94 -11.26 -1.99 10.56
CA ALA A 94 -12.16 -1.14 9.77
C ALA A 94 -11.63 -0.93 8.35
N HIS A 95 -10.33 -0.68 8.19
CA HIS A 95 -9.70 -0.54 6.88
C HIS A 95 -9.78 -1.84 6.08
N ALA A 96 -9.45 -2.98 6.68
CA ALA A 96 -9.56 -4.26 5.99
C ALA A 96 -11.00 -4.55 5.54
N GLN A 97 -12.00 -4.24 6.38
CA GLN A 97 -13.41 -4.41 6.04
C GLN A 97 -13.85 -3.45 4.94
N TRP A 98 -13.42 -2.18 4.99
CA TRP A 98 -13.69 -1.17 3.97
C TRP A 98 -13.21 -1.60 2.57
N GLU A 99 -12.00 -2.14 2.48
CA GLU A 99 -11.46 -2.71 1.24
C GLU A 99 -12.26 -3.94 0.76
N ILE A 100 -12.63 -4.83 1.68
CA ILE A 100 -13.43 -6.01 1.37
C ILE A 100 -14.82 -5.63 0.85
N ASP A 101 -15.47 -4.66 1.49
CA ASP A 101 -16.80 -4.17 1.12
C ASP A 101 -16.79 -3.51 -0.26
N TYR A 102 -15.71 -2.76 -0.57
CA TYR A 102 -15.49 -2.22 -1.90
C TYR A 102 -15.45 -3.33 -2.95
N TRP A 103 -14.69 -4.41 -2.70
CA TRP A 103 -14.59 -5.52 -3.64
C TRP A 103 -15.89 -6.30 -3.77
N HIS A 104 -16.69 -6.44 -2.72
CA HIS A 104 -18.01 -7.08 -2.80
C HIS A 104 -18.98 -6.35 -3.74
N GLN A 105 -18.81 -5.05 -3.95
CA GLN A 105 -19.62 -4.27 -4.89
C GLN A 105 -19.17 -4.44 -6.36
N HIS A 106 -17.96 -4.95 -6.60
CA HIS A 106 -17.31 -4.97 -7.91
C HIS A 106 -16.91 -6.38 -8.39
N ALA A 107 -17.15 -7.40 -7.60
CA ALA A 107 -16.74 -8.77 -7.88
C ALA A 107 -17.84 -9.78 -7.57
N SER A 108 -17.80 -10.93 -8.24
CA SER A 108 -18.77 -12.00 -8.02
C SER A 108 -18.55 -12.73 -6.69
N ARG A 109 -17.31 -12.78 -6.23
CA ARG A 109 -16.93 -13.38 -4.94
C ARG A 109 -15.67 -12.75 -4.39
N VAL A 110 -15.65 -12.53 -3.08
CA VAL A 110 -14.48 -12.07 -2.33
C VAL A 110 -14.22 -13.03 -1.18
N GLU A 111 -12.98 -13.42 -1.00
CA GLU A 111 -12.52 -14.20 0.14
C GLU A 111 -11.43 -13.39 0.85
N SER A 112 -11.45 -13.38 2.18
CA SER A 112 -10.43 -12.71 2.97
C SER A 112 -9.93 -13.59 4.10
N ASN A 113 -8.65 -13.46 4.44
CA ASN A 113 -8.01 -14.19 5.52
C ASN A 113 -6.99 -13.31 6.23
N ALA A 114 -7.10 -13.20 7.56
CA ALA A 114 -6.07 -12.55 8.36
C ALA A 114 -4.78 -13.39 8.33
N ARG A 115 -3.65 -12.73 8.07
CA ARG A 115 -2.33 -13.37 7.97
C ARG A 115 -1.48 -13.00 9.18
N GLU A 116 -1.87 -13.53 10.35
CA GLU A 116 -1.15 -13.31 11.61
C GLU A 116 0.29 -13.86 11.55
N ASP A 117 0.53 -14.89 10.75
CA ASP A 117 1.85 -15.44 10.47
C ASP A 117 2.81 -14.45 9.78
N LEU A 118 2.27 -13.44 9.11
CA LEU A 118 3.03 -12.35 8.48
C LEU A 118 3.12 -11.11 9.36
N THR A 119 2.16 -10.89 10.24
CA THR A 119 2.13 -9.74 11.17
C THR A 119 3.10 -9.94 12.36
N GLY A 120 3.28 -11.17 12.81
CA GLY A 120 4.09 -11.48 13.98
C GLY A 120 3.49 -10.92 15.27
N ILE A 121 4.34 -10.34 16.13
CA ILE A 121 3.94 -9.77 17.44
C ILE A 121 3.44 -8.32 17.35
N ARG A 122 3.44 -7.72 16.18
CA ARG A 122 3.05 -6.32 15.99
C ARG A 122 1.54 -6.15 16.11
N LYS A 123 1.10 -5.19 16.94
CA LYS A 123 -0.32 -4.84 17.12
C LYS A 123 -0.73 -3.60 16.33
N ASP A 124 0.24 -2.83 15.86
CA ASP A 124 0.07 -1.60 15.09
C ASP A 124 0.00 -1.83 13.58
N VAL A 125 0.22 -3.08 13.13
CA VAL A 125 0.12 -3.51 11.73
C VAL A 125 -0.84 -4.69 11.61
N LYS A 126 -1.62 -4.72 10.54
CA LYS A 126 -2.47 -5.87 10.17
C LYS A 126 -2.19 -6.27 8.73
N VAL A 127 -2.09 -7.57 8.49
CA VAL A 127 -2.00 -8.13 7.14
C VAL A 127 -3.25 -8.95 6.87
N THR A 128 -3.93 -8.63 5.77
CA THR A 128 -5.10 -9.37 5.28
C THR A 128 -4.84 -9.83 3.84
N GLU A 129 -4.94 -11.11 3.59
CA GLU A 129 -4.97 -11.66 2.23
C GLU A 129 -6.40 -11.54 1.70
N VAL A 130 -6.56 -10.92 0.53
CA VAL A 130 -7.85 -10.78 -0.15
C VAL A 130 -7.75 -11.46 -1.50
N LYS A 131 -8.74 -12.29 -1.84
CA LYS A 131 -8.91 -12.94 -3.14
C LYS A 131 -10.23 -12.48 -3.74
N VAL A 132 -10.15 -12.00 -4.95
CA VAL A 132 -11.28 -11.42 -5.69
C VAL A 132 -11.49 -12.24 -6.96
N TYR A 133 -12.72 -12.66 -7.21
CA TYR A 133 -13.09 -13.47 -8.35
C TYR A 133 -14.07 -12.71 -9.24
N ASN A 134 -13.84 -12.71 -10.54
CA ASN A 134 -14.80 -12.20 -11.51
C ASN A 134 -15.80 -13.31 -11.94
N ASP A 135 -16.79 -12.94 -12.74
CA ASP A 135 -17.84 -13.85 -13.23
C ASP A 135 -17.30 -15.03 -14.08
N LYS A 136 -16.08 -14.90 -14.60
CA LYS A 136 -15.39 -15.95 -15.37
C LYS A 136 -14.51 -16.83 -14.48
N GLY A 137 -14.53 -16.64 -13.16
CA GLY A 137 -13.71 -17.37 -12.20
C GLY A 137 -12.23 -16.96 -12.20
N ALA A 138 -11.83 -15.91 -12.94
CA ALA A 138 -10.46 -15.40 -12.86
C ALA A 138 -10.23 -14.77 -11.49
N GLN A 139 -9.12 -15.14 -10.86
CA GLN A 139 -8.75 -14.72 -9.53
C GLN A 139 -7.68 -13.62 -9.58
N MET A 140 -7.89 -12.58 -8.79
CA MET A 140 -6.87 -11.63 -8.34
C MET A 140 -6.65 -11.85 -6.85
N SER A 141 -5.41 -11.68 -6.37
CA SER A 141 -5.12 -11.76 -4.94
C SER A 141 -4.16 -10.67 -4.52
N SER A 142 -4.34 -10.16 -3.31
CA SER A 142 -3.48 -9.11 -2.74
C SER A 142 -3.28 -9.32 -1.25
N TYR A 143 -2.12 -8.91 -0.74
CA TYR A 143 -1.91 -8.63 0.67
C TYR A 143 -2.20 -7.16 0.94
N LEU A 144 -3.14 -6.89 1.81
CA LEU A 144 -3.40 -5.56 2.38
C LEU A 144 -2.63 -5.47 3.70
N ILE A 145 -1.68 -4.53 3.76
CA ILE A 145 -0.84 -4.30 4.93
C ILE A 145 -1.21 -2.92 5.47
N GLY A 146 -1.96 -2.85 6.56
CA GLY A 146 -2.35 -1.61 7.21
C GLY A 146 -1.44 -1.29 8.39
N LEU A 147 -1.08 -0.01 8.54
CA LEU A 147 -0.39 0.56 9.70
C LEU A 147 -1.29 1.65 10.29
N ALA A 148 -1.73 1.46 11.54
CA ALA A 148 -2.61 2.39 12.22
C ALA A 148 -1.87 3.71 12.50
N ALA A 149 -2.48 4.81 12.10
CA ALA A 149 -2.06 6.18 12.34
C ALA A 149 -3.13 6.92 13.17
N ARG A 150 -2.83 8.12 13.63
CA ARG A 150 -3.75 8.94 14.43
C ARG A 150 -5.04 9.24 13.68
N ASP A 151 -4.92 9.62 12.41
CA ASP A 151 -6.02 10.14 11.61
C ASP A 151 -6.49 9.17 10.51
N GLY A 152 -5.99 7.92 10.51
CA GLY A 152 -6.37 6.91 9.52
C GLY A 152 -5.44 5.71 9.49
N VAL A 153 -5.30 5.13 8.31
CA VAL A 153 -4.45 3.96 8.06
C VAL A 153 -3.56 4.21 6.86
N PHE A 154 -2.25 4.14 7.04
CA PHE A 154 -1.34 3.96 5.92
C PHE A 154 -1.41 2.51 5.44
N ALA A 155 -1.55 2.32 4.15
CA ALA A 155 -1.73 1.01 3.58
C ALA A 155 -0.74 0.71 2.45
N LEU A 156 -0.27 -0.54 2.41
CA LEU A 156 0.46 -1.11 1.30
C LEU A 156 -0.35 -2.27 0.73
N SER A 157 -0.67 -2.22 -0.55
CA SER A 157 -1.31 -3.33 -1.25
C SER A 157 -0.28 -4.04 -2.13
N VAL A 158 -0.01 -5.32 -1.86
CA VAL A 158 0.98 -6.13 -2.58
C VAL A 158 0.26 -7.20 -3.38
N SER A 159 0.42 -7.19 -4.70
CA SER A 159 -0.26 -8.12 -5.62
C SER A 159 0.71 -8.74 -6.64
N PRO A 160 0.58 -10.03 -6.93
CA PRO A 160 -0.36 -11.00 -6.36
C PRO A 160 0.08 -11.52 -4.98
N ALA A 161 -0.89 -11.87 -4.13
CA ALA A 161 -0.63 -12.59 -2.88
C ALA A 161 -0.28 -14.05 -3.20
N LYS A 162 0.95 -14.45 -2.88
CA LYS A 162 1.48 -15.80 -3.11
C LYS A 162 2.47 -16.15 -2.01
N LYS A 163 2.63 -17.44 -1.73
CA LYS A 163 3.55 -17.92 -0.70
C LYS A 163 5.02 -17.51 -0.93
N ASP A 164 5.46 -17.40 -2.18
CA ASP A 164 6.81 -16.94 -2.53
C ASP A 164 7.00 -15.43 -2.36
N VAL A 165 5.92 -14.68 -2.10
CA VAL A 165 5.90 -13.24 -1.77
C VAL A 165 5.90 -13.01 -0.25
N ASP A 166 5.55 -14.01 0.56
CA ASP A 166 5.48 -13.90 2.03
C ASP A 166 6.77 -13.33 2.66
N PRO A 167 8.00 -13.72 2.25
CA PRO A 167 9.22 -13.12 2.79
C PRO A 167 9.33 -11.62 2.55
N LEU A 168 8.88 -11.15 1.38
CA LEU A 168 8.83 -9.73 1.05
C LEU A 168 7.82 -8.99 1.94
N VAL A 169 6.63 -9.57 2.13
CA VAL A 169 5.60 -9.01 3.01
C VAL A 169 6.10 -8.92 4.45
N LYS A 170 6.78 -9.94 4.96
CA LYS A 170 7.41 -9.91 6.30
C LYS A 170 8.43 -8.78 6.44
N GLU A 171 9.22 -8.54 5.42
CA GLU A 171 10.19 -7.44 5.44
C GLU A 171 9.49 -6.07 5.40
N LEU A 172 8.46 -5.91 4.56
CA LEU A 172 7.62 -4.70 4.55
C LEU A 172 7.01 -4.46 5.93
N VAL A 173 6.37 -5.46 6.52
CA VAL A 173 5.78 -5.38 7.86
C VAL A 173 6.83 -5.02 8.91
N SER A 174 8.00 -5.65 8.89
CA SER A 174 9.06 -5.39 9.88
C SER A 174 9.59 -3.97 9.83
N SER A 175 9.63 -3.37 8.64
CA SER A 175 10.14 -2.02 8.40
C SER A 175 9.07 -0.93 8.43
N PHE A 176 7.79 -1.29 8.32
CA PHE A 176 6.65 -0.36 8.27
C PHE A 176 6.41 0.24 9.65
N LYS A 177 6.64 1.54 9.80
CA LYS A 177 6.53 2.24 11.09
C LYS A 177 6.07 3.68 10.93
N LEU A 178 5.39 4.19 11.95
CA LEU A 178 5.13 5.63 12.07
C LEU A 178 6.38 6.34 12.58
N VAL A 179 6.62 7.51 12.00
CA VAL A 179 7.63 8.46 12.44
C VAL A 179 6.91 9.75 12.84
N PRO A 180 6.75 10.02 14.15
CA PRO A 180 6.04 11.19 14.65
C PRO A 180 6.93 12.44 14.59
N ARG A 181 7.32 12.87 13.38
CA ARG A 181 8.04 14.12 13.18
C ARG A 181 7.59 14.78 11.90
N LYS A 182 7.59 16.09 11.88
CA LYS A 182 7.54 16.84 10.62
C LYS A 182 8.91 16.69 9.96
N LEU A 183 8.94 16.22 8.72
CA LEU A 183 10.10 16.48 7.87
C LEU A 183 10.22 17.99 7.79
N ASP A 184 11.36 18.56 8.19
CA ASP A 184 11.57 19.98 7.92
C ASP A 184 11.62 20.20 6.39
N ALA A 185 11.34 21.44 5.98
CA ALA A 185 11.25 21.75 4.55
C ALA A 185 12.59 21.52 3.81
N GLU A 186 13.73 21.58 4.50
CA GLU A 186 15.04 21.31 3.94
C GLU A 186 15.28 19.82 3.72
N GLU A 187 14.92 18.99 4.68
CA GLU A 187 15.03 17.53 4.57
C GLU A 187 14.10 16.98 3.45
N ALA A 188 12.86 17.48 3.38
CA ALA A 188 11.94 17.16 2.30
C ALA A 188 12.48 17.60 0.92
N LYS A 189 13.09 18.79 0.84
CA LYS A 189 13.71 19.29 -0.38
C LYS A 189 14.93 18.47 -0.78
N ARG A 190 15.78 18.09 0.16
CA ARG A 190 16.94 17.22 -0.07
C ARG A 190 16.51 15.85 -0.61
N LEU A 191 15.56 15.18 0.04
CA LEU A 191 15.03 13.89 -0.38
C LEU A 191 14.39 13.96 -1.76
N SER A 192 13.64 15.03 -2.07
CA SER A 192 13.05 15.21 -3.40
C SER A 192 14.08 15.49 -4.50
N SER A 193 15.19 16.18 -4.18
CA SER A 193 16.27 16.46 -5.14
C SER A 193 17.08 15.20 -5.48
N GLU A 194 17.34 14.37 -4.48
CA GLU A 194 18.00 13.08 -4.68
C GLU A 194 17.16 12.13 -5.56
N THR A 195 15.82 12.16 -5.42
CA THR A 195 14.90 11.38 -6.25
C THR A 195 14.88 11.86 -7.72
N LYS A 196 14.97 13.19 -7.96
CA LYS A 196 15.02 13.76 -9.32
C LYS A 196 16.34 13.50 -10.04
N ALA A 197 17.45 13.44 -9.32
CA ALA A 197 18.77 13.15 -9.90
C ALA A 197 18.93 11.68 -10.34
N GLN A 198 17.96 10.81 -10.01
CA GLN A 198 18.01 9.37 -10.29
C GLN A 198 16.99 8.91 -11.36
N ARG A 199 16.24 9.83 -11.97
CA ARG A 199 15.39 9.59 -13.14
C ARG A 199 16.11 9.95 -14.42
#